data_bb29aa546cf64608fc2a1ed9c406a3e2
#
_entry.id   bb29aa546cf64608fc2a1ed9c406a3e2
#
_cell.length_a   1.000
_cell.length_b   1.000
_cell.length_c   1.000
_cell.angle_alpha   90.00
_cell.angle_beta   90.00
_cell.angle_gamma   90.00
#
_symmetry.space_group_name_H-M   'P 1'
#
loop_
_entity.id
_entity.type
_entity.pdbx_description
1 polymer ?
#
loop_
_entity_poly.entity_id
_entity_poly.type
_entity_poly.pdbx_seq_one_letter_code
_entity_poly.pdbx_strand_id
1 'polypeptide(L)'
;MTKVLAGKIAVVTGAASGIGLASSETMMRAGATVVMVDRNAKALSTLTKKWGDKAITQVTDLLNSESCAAMIPEILEKTGRIDILYCNAGSYIGGELVDTDAVSIDRMLNLNVNAVIKNVQSVLPHMIEQGGGDIIVTSSLAGRSAIKHEPIYSASKFAITCFTQTTRRQVNKL
;
A
#
# COMPACT_ATOMS: atom_id res chain seq x y z
N MET A 1 19.87 17.01 11.13
CA MET A 1 19.41 15.61 11.19
C MET A 1 19.74 14.94 9.86
N THR A 2 20.40 13.80 9.90
CA THR A 2 20.71 13.01 8.70
C THR A 2 19.41 12.54 8.08
N LYS A 3 19.20 12.82 6.79
CA LYS A 3 18.01 12.39 6.06
C LYS A 3 18.19 10.91 5.66
N VAL A 4 17.76 10.00 6.51
CA VAL A 4 17.96 8.54 6.37
C VAL A 4 17.34 7.95 5.10
N LEU A 5 16.38 8.63 4.47
CA LEU A 5 15.74 8.23 3.22
C LEU A 5 16.12 9.15 2.05
N ALA A 6 17.23 9.88 2.14
CA ALA A 6 17.67 10.76 1.05
C ALA A 6 17.92 9.96 -0.24
N GLY A 7 17.32 10.40 -1.36
CA GLY A 7 17.42 9.75 -2.67
C GLY A 7 16.57 8.49 -2.84
N LYS A 8 15.77 8.10 -1.83
CA LYS A 8 14.85 6.97 -1.92
C LYS A 8 13.52 7.38 -2.54
N ILE A 9 12.97 6.50 -3.37
CA ILE A 9 11.62 6.60 -3.90
C ILE A 9 10.70 5.66 -3.11
N ALA A 10 9.70 6.24 -2.44
CA ALA A 10 8.70 5.49 -1.69
C ALA A 10 7.33 5.61 -2.35
N VAL A 11 6.61 4.50 -2.49
CA VAL A 11 5.22 4.45 -2.96
C VAL A 11 4.33 4.14 -1.77
N VAL A 12 3.31 4.97 -1.52
CA VAL A 12 2.37 4.78 -0.41
C VAL A 12 0.95 4.75 -0.95
N THR A 13 0.23 3.65 -0.73
CA THR A 13 -1.18 3.54 -1.11
C THR A 13 -2.11 4.01 0.01
N GLY A 14 -3.25 4.62 -0.35
CA GLY A 14 -4.15 5.28 0.61
C GLY A 14 -3.50 6.53 1.23
N ALA A 15 -2.69 7.24 0.44
CA ALA A 15 -1.83 8.32 0.92
C ALA A 15 -2.55 9.66 1.14
N ALA A 16 -3.82 9.78 0.75
CA ALA A 16 -4.56 11.03 0.87
C ALA A 16 -5.09 11.32 2.28
N SER A 17 -5.05 10.34 3.19
CA SER A 17 -5.61 10.48 4.54
C SER A 17 -4.98 9.53 5.55
N GLY A 18 -5.29 9.75 6.84
CA GLY A 18 -5.00 8.83 7.94
C GLY A 18 -3.52 8.42 8.03
N ILE A 19 -3.30 7.12 8.23
CA ILE A 19 -1.96 6.52 8.41
C ILE A 19 -1.11 6.72 7.16
N GLY A 20 -1.68 6.51 5.95
CA GLY A 20 -0.95 6.67 4.69
C GLY A 20 -0.42 8.09 4.50
N LEU A 21 -1.23 9.11 4.81
CA LEU A 21 -0.80 10.51 4.76
C LEU A 21 0.31 10.79 5.78
N ALA A 22 0.12 10.41 7.03
CA ALA A 22 1.11 10.65 8.09
C ALA A 22 2.46 9.96 7.78
N SER A 23 2.40 8.73 7.24
CA SER A 23 3.59 7.99 6.81
C SER A 23 4.29 8.66 5.63
N SER A 24 3.52 9.10 4.63
CA SER A 24 4.06 9.84 3.47
C SER A 24 4.79 11.10 3.91
N GLU A 25 4.16 11.91 4.78
CA GLU A 25 4.80 13.10 5.32
C GLU A 25 6.07 12.81 6.14
N THR A 26 6.06 11.72 6.90
CA THR A 26 7.23 11.28 7.67
C THR A 26 8.39 10.86 6.76
N MET A 27 8.10 10.08 5.71
CA MET A 27 9.11 9.68 4.72
C MET A 27 9.68 10.90 3.96
N MET A 28 8.84 11.87 3.58
CA MET A 28 9.29 13.12 2.94
C MET A 28 10.18 13.97 3.86
N ARG A 29 9.85 14.05 5.16
CA ARG A 29 10.73 14.70 6.16
C ARG A 29 12.06 13.98 6.31
N ALA A 30 12.06 12.64 6.21
CA ALA A 30 13.26 11.81 6.24
C ALA A 30 14.08 11.87 4.93
N GLY A 31 13.60 12.59 3.91
CA GLY A 31 14.35 12.86 2.69
C GLY A 31 13.92 12.07 1.45
N ALA A 32 12.94 11.18 1.57
CA ALA A 32 12.41 10.46 0.42
C ALA A 32 11.61 11.38 -0.53
N THR A 33 11.58 11.00 -1.80
CA THR A 33 10.50 11.39 -2.72
C THR A 33 9.39 10.35 -2.59
N VAL A 34 8.15 10.79 -2.36
CA VAL A 34 7.01 9.91 -2.11
C VAL A 34 6.01 9.99 -3.25
N VAL A 35 5.74 8.86 -3.88
CA VAL A 35 4.61 8.70 -4.79
C VAL A 35 3.38 8.38 -3.95
N MET A 36 2.50 9.36 -3.83
CA MET A 36 1.27 9.30 -3.05
C MET A 36 0.15 8.75 -3.93
N VAL A 37 -0.28 7.52 -3.66
CA VAL A 37 -1.31 6.82 -4.42
C VAL A 37 -2.63 6.87 -3.65
N ASP A 38 -3.67 7.39 -4.29
CA ASP A 38 -5.03 7.40 -3.76
C ASP A 38 -6.05 7.58 -4.90
N ARG A 39 -7.30 7.20 -4.67
CA ARG A 39 -8.40 7.48 -5.60
C ARG A 39 -8.92 8.92 -5.52
N ASN A 40 -8.61 9.64 -4.44
CA ASN A 40 -9.04 11.01 -4.19
C ASN A 40 -8.08 12.02 -4.83
N ALA A 41 -8.28 12.28 -6.13
CA ALA A 41 -7.48 13.24 -6.90
C ALA A 41 -7.43 14.64 -6.27
N LYS A 42 -8.56 15.13 -5.71
CA LYS A 42 -8.64 16.46 -5.08
C LYS A 42 -7.76 16.56 -3.84
N ALA A 43 -7.78 15.54 -2.98
CA ALA A 43 -6.91 15.51 -1.81
C ALA A 43 -5.43 15.44 -2.22
N LEU A 44 -5.07 14.57 -3.17
CA LEU A 44 -3.70 14.47 -3.68
C LEU A 44 -3.17 15.79 -4.23
N SER A 45 -3.96 16.52 -5.03
CA SER A 45 -3.54 17.80 -5.61
C SER A 45 -3.24 18.88 -4.56
N THR A 46 -3.92 18.84 -3.42
CA THR A 46 -3.65 19.75 -2.29
C THR A 46 -2.32 19.42 -1.62
N LEU A 47 -1.98 18.13 -1.54
CA LEU A 47 -0.75 17.65 -0.88
C LEU A 47 0.50 17.96 -1.70
N THR A 48 0.44 17.86 -3.05
CA THR A 48 1.57 18.27 -3.90
C THR A 48 1.91 19.76 -3.75
N LYS A 49 0.91 20.62 -3.62
CA LYS A 49 1.16 22.06 -3.36
C LYS A 49 1.94 22.30 -2.07
N LYS A 50 1.72 21.44 -1.05
CA LYS A 50 2.40 21.55 0.25
C LYS A 50 3.84 21.04 0.22
N TRP A 51 4.12 19.97 -0.53
CA TRP A 51 5.38 19.24 -0.47
C TRP A 51 6.30 19.43 -1.68
N GLY A 52 5.80 20.09 -2.76
CA GLY A 52 6.56 20.33 -3.99
C GLY A 52 7.09 19.03 -4.61
N ASP A 53 8.32 19.08 -5.10
CA ASP A 53 8.98 17.97 -5.82
C ASP A 53 9.18 16.69 -4.99
N LYS A 54 8.93 16.74 -3.68
CA LYS A 54 8.99 15.55 -2.83
C LYS A 54 7.72 14.70 -2.87
N ALA A 55 6.62 15.24 -3.40
CA ALA A 55 5.35 14.54 -3.50
C ALA A 55 4.95 14.38 -4.96
N ILE A 56 5.03 13.17 -5.46
CA ILE A 56 4.47 12.78 -6.76
C ILE A 56 3.08 12.20 -6.50
N THR A 57 2.08 12.56 -7.27
CA THR A 57 0.74 12.00 -7.11
C THR A 57 0.43 10.98 -8.21
N GLN A 58 -0.24 9.92 -7.81
CA GLN A 58 -0.76 8.89 -8.70
C GLN A 58 -2.21 8.61 -8.33
N VAL A 59 -3.15 9.05 -9.18
CA VAL A 59 -4.56 8.74 -8.97
C VAL A 59 -4.84 7.32 -9.41
N THR A 60 -5.21 6.45 -8.46
CA THR A 60 -5.45 5.03 -8.73
C THR A 60 -6.62 4.54 -7.89
N ASP A 61 -7.61 3.93 -8.51
CA ASP A 61 -8.60 3.11 -7.80
C ASP A 61 -8.12 1.66 -7.76
N LEU A 62 -7.67 1.21 -6.59
CA LEU A 62 -7.17 -0.15 -6.38
C LEU A 62 -8.26 -1.23 -6.50
N LEU A 63 -9.54 -0.85 -6.50
CA LEU A 63 -10.66 -1.76 -6.76
C LEU A 63 -10.91 -1.97 -8.26
N ASN A 64 -10.45 -1.04 -9.11
CA ASN A 64 -10.47 -1.24 -10.56
C ASN A 64 -9.24 -2.07 -10.96
N SER A 65 -9.47 -3.22 -11.60
CA SER A 65 -8.41 -4.19 -11.91
C SER A 65 -7.34 -3.64 -12.86
N GLU A 66 -7.74 -2.86 -13.87
CA GLU A 66 -6.83 -2.27 -14.86
C GLU A 66 -5.99 -1.16 -14.22
N SER A 67 -6.63 -0.25 -13.49
CA SER A 67 -5.97 0.83 -12.75
C SER A 67 -4.97 0.28 -11.71
N CYS A 68 -5.35 -0.77 -10.99
CA CYS A 68 -4.46 -1.44 -10.03
C CYS A 68 -3.25 -2.09 -10.72
N ALA A 69 -3.45 -2.75 -11.85
CA ALA A 69 -2.38 -3.42 -12.61
C ALA A 69 -1.41 -2.41 -13.24
N ALA A 70 -1.90 -1.26 -13.70
CA ALA A 70 -1.09 -0.21 -14.32
C ALA A 70 -0.25 0.58 -13.30
N MET A 71 -0.63 0.60 -12.03
CA MET A 71 -0.06 1.48 -11.00
C MET A 71 1.47 1.39 -10.89
N ILE A 72 2.02 0.20 -10.68
CA ILE A 72 3.48 0.02 -10.51
C ILE A 72 4.24 0.32 -11.79
N PRO A 73 3.86 -0.20 -12.99
CA PRO A 73 4.48 0.18 -14.25
C PRO A 73 4.52 1.70 -14.50
N GLU A 74 3.40 2.39 -14.34
CA GLU A 74 3.35 3.85 -14.54
C GLU A 74 4.21 4.63 -13.55
N ILE A 75 4.33 4.14 -12.31
CA ILE A 75 5.22 4.75 -11.32
C ILE A 75 6.68 4.55 -11.71
N LEU A 76 7.05 3.36 -12.17
CA LEU A 76 8.41 3.05 -12.62
C LEU A 76 8.81 3.88 -13.85
N GLU A 77 7.90 4.11 -14.79
CA GLU A 77 8.13 5.02 -15.91
C GLU A 77 8.46 6.45 -15.46
N LYS A 78 7.81 6.93 -14.40
CA LYS A 78 8.00 8.29 -13.85
C LYS A 78 9.25 8.43 -12.99
N THR A 79 9.63 7.38 -12.26
CA THR A 79 10.64 7.46 -11.19
C THR A 79 11.91 6.65 -11.47
N GLY A 80 11.87 5.71 -12.40
CA GLY A 80 12.96 4.81 -12.77
C GLY A 80 13.27 3.75 -11.71
N ARG A 81 12.74 3.87 -10.48
CA ARG A 81 12.97 2.94 -9.37
C ARG A 81 11.89 3.03 -8.30
N ILE A 82 11.77 2.00 -7.50
CA ILE A 82 10.97 1.99 -6.26
C ILE A 82 11.81 1.34 -5.17
N ASP A 83 12.17 2.10 -4.14
CA ASP A 83 12.93 1.60 -2.99
C ASP A 83 12.04 1.08 -1.87
N ILE A 84 10.85 1.70 -1.71
CA ILE A 84 9.90 1.35 -0.65
C ILE A 84 8.51 1.27 -1.27
N LEU A 85 7.83 0.13 -1.10
CA LEU A 85 6.39 0.00 -1.37
C LEU A 85 5.65 -0.16 -0.05
N TYR A 86 4.82 0.82 0.30
CA TYR A 86 3.95 0.75 1.46
C TYR A 86 2.48 0.53 1.04
N CYS A 87 2.02 -0.71 1.12
CA CYS A 87 0.64 -1.13 0.92
C CYS A 87 -0.17 -0.82 2.18
N ASN A 88 -0.72 0.41 2.25
CA ASN A 88 -1.48 0.88 3.40
C ASN A 88 -2.99 0.99 3.11
N ALA A 89 -3.39 1.21 1.86
CA ALA A 89 -4.80 1.30 1.49
C ALA A 89 -5.59 0.08 1.98
N GLY A 90 -6.73 0.33 2.59
CA GLY A 90 -7.60 -0.71 3.12
C GLY A 90 -8.94 -0.15 3.56
N SER A 91 -9.89 -1.05 3.80
CA SER A 91 -11.20 -0.74 4.35
C SER A 91 -11.49 -1.65 5.53
N TYR A 92 -12.47 -1.24 6.31
CA TYR A 92 -12.93 -1.95 7.49
C TYR A 92 -14.44 -2.19 7.40
N ILE A 93 -14.84 -3.40 7.72
CA ILE A 93 -16.23 -3.78 7.96
C ILE A 93 -16.23 -4.62 9.23
N GLY A 94 -17.02 -4.20 10.21
CA GLY A 94 -17.32 -4.95 11.42
C GLY A 94 -18.81 -5.21 11.54
N GLY A 95 -19.20 -6.04 12.49
CA GLY A 95 -20.59 -6.42 12.77
C GLY A 95 -20.81 -7.93 12.66
N GLU A 96 -22.08 -8.32 12.68
CA GLU A 96 -22.48 -9.72 12.57
C GLU A 96 -22.34 -10.21 11.12
N LEU A 97 -21.82 -11.41 10.94
CA LEU A 97 -21.59 -11.98 9.61
C LEU A 97 -22.88 -12.12 8.80
N VAL A 98 -23.95 -12.48 9.46
CA VAL A 98 -25.27 -12.68 8.82
C VAL A 98 -25.87 -11.41 8.22
N ASP A 99 -25.44 -10.25 8.71
CA ASP A 99 -25.93 -8.93 8.27
C ASP A 99 -25.00 -8.29 7.23
N THR A 100 -23.88 -8.92 6.90
CA THR A 100 -22.91 -8.36 5.96
C THR A 100 -23.23 -8.79 4.52
N ASP A 101 -23.48 -7.83 3.63
CA ASP A 101 -23.75 -8.10 2.23
C ASP A 101 -22.52 -8.57 1.44
N ALA A 102 -22.75 -9.41 0.43
CA ALA A 102 -21.69 -10.02 -0.37
C ALA A 102 -20.82 -8.98 -1.12
N VAL A 103 -21.42 -7.88 -1.58
CA VAL A 103 -20.70 -6.83 -2.32
C VAL A 103 -19.69 -6.13 -1.40
N SER A 104 -20.07 -5.87 -0.16
CA SER A 104 -19.17 -5.30 0.86
C SER A 104 -18.04 -6.27 1.22
N ILE A 105 -18.32 -7.57 1.31
CA ILE A 105 -17.30 -8.62 1.52
C ILE A 105 -16.28 -8.59 0.39
N ASP A 106 -16.75 -8.70 -0.85
CA ASP A 106 -15.88 -8.72 -2.04
C ASP A 106 -15.03 -7.46 -2.12
N ARG A 107 -15.64 -6.29 -1.90
CA ARG A 107 -14.95 -5.01 -1.92
C ARG A 107 -13.82 -4.96 -0.90
N MET A 108 -14.07 -5.40 0.35
CA MET A 108 -13.03 -5.39 1.39
C MET A 108 -11.91 -6.38 1.08
N LEU A 109 -12.22 -7.61 0.66
CA LEU A 109 -11.21 -8.60 0.31
C LEU A 109 -10.40 -8.17 -0.92
N ASN A 110 -11.06 -7.59 -1.93
CA ASN A 110 -10.37 -7.07 -3.10
C ASN A 110 -9.40 -5.94 -2.75
N LEU A 111 -9.77 -5.01 -1.85
CA LEU A 111 -8.89 -3.92 -1.45
C LEU A 111 -7.79 -4.40 -0.48
N ASN A 112 -8.17 -5.12 0.59
CA ASN A 112 -7.25 -5.47 1.68
C ASN A 112 -6.30 -6.61 1.34
N VAL A 113 -6.67 -7.48 0.38
CA VAL A 113 -5.90 -8.69 0.05
C VAL A 113 -5.45 -8.67 -1.41
N ASN A 114 -6.39 -8.71 -2.37
CA ASN A 114 -6.04 -8.88 -3.78
C ASN A 114 -5.20 -7.74 -4.33
N ALA A 115 -5.54 -6.49 -4.03
CA ALA A 115 -4.77 -5.32 -4.46
C ALA A 115 -3.35 -5.34 -3.87
N VAL A 116 -3.19 -5.69 -2.59
CA VAL A 116 -1.88 -5.80 -1.96
C VAL A 116 -1.03 -6.86 -2.64
N ILE A 117 -1.57 -8.06 -2.86
CA ILE A 117 -0.85 -9.17 -3.52
C ILE A 117 -0.40 -8.77 -4.93
N LYS A 118 -1.29 -8.17 -5.73
CA LYS A 118 -0.99 -7.71 -7.09
C LYS A 118 0.11 -6.64 -7.11
N ASN A 119 0.05 -5.67 -6.21
CA ASN A 119 1.05 -4.59 -6.15
C ASN A 119 2.42 -5.14 -5.73
N VAL A 120 2.46 -6.04 -4.76
CA VAL A 120 3.71 -6.72 -4.36
C VAL A 120 4.25 -7.58 -5.49
N GLN A 121 3.41 -8.37 -6.16
CA GLN A 121 3.79 -9.17 -7.32
C GLN A 121 4.40 -8.31 -8.43
N SER A 122 3.80 -7.16 -8.71
CA SER A 122 4.24 -6.25 -9.77
C SER A 122 5.58 -5.57 -9.46
N VAL A 123 5.85 -5.20 -8.20
CA VAL A 123 7.09 -4.50 -7.83
C VAL A 123 8.27 -5.44 -7.61
N LEU A 124 8.04 -6.68 -7.19
CA LEU A 124 9.10 -7.63 -6.81
C LEU A 124 10.19 -7.83 -7.88
N PRO A 125 9.87 -8.06 -9.17
CA PRO A 125 10.91 -8.22 -10.20
C PRO A 125 11.88 -7.04 -10.25
N HIS A 126 11.35 -5.81 -10.17
CA HIS A 126 12.15 -4.58 -10.20
C HIS A 126 13.01 -4.44 -8.95
N MET A 127 12.48 -4.76 -7.77
CA MET A 127 13.27 -4.73 -6.53
C MET A 127 14.39 -5.77 -6.54
N ILE A 128 14.16 -6.94 -7.11
CA ILE A 128 15.18 -7.98 -7.28
C ILE A 128 16.27 -7.49 -8.25
N GLU A 129 15.90 -6.97 -9.41
CA GLU A 129 16.83 -6.48 -10.43
C GLU A 129 17.67 -5.30 -9.93
N GLN A 130 17.07 -4.37 -9.16
CA GLN A 130 17.81 -3.23 -8.57
C GLN A 130 18.68 -3.62 -7.35
N GLY A 131 18.63 -4.87 -6.89
CA GLY A 131 19.43 -5.38 -5.78
C GLY A 131 18.85 -5.14 -4.38
N GLY A 132 17.57 -4.79 -4.26
CA GLY A 132 16.89 -4.66 -2.97
C GLY A 132 15.75 -3.66 -2.95
N GLY A 133 14.99 -3.69 -1.86
CA GLY A 133 13.87 -2.81 -1.60
C GLY A 133 13.11 -3.23 -0.34
N ASP A 134 12.26 -2.35 0.17
CA ASP A 134 11.45 -2.61 1.35
C ASP A 134 9.96 -2.66 0.99
N ILE A 135 9.29 -3.74 1.37
CA ILE A 135 7.84 -3.89 1.23
C ILE A 135 7.19 -3.87 2.61
N ILE A 136 6.34 -2.88 2.84
CA ILE A 136 5.60 -2.70 4.08
C ILE A 136 4.11 -2.93 3.80
N VAL A 137 3.44 -3.70 4.65
CA VAL A 137 2.00 -3.97 4.52
C VAL A 137 1.31 -3.69 5.84
N THR A 138 0.28 -2.84 5.82
CA THR A 138 -0.54 -2.56 7.00
C THR A 138 -1.40 -3.76 7.36
N SER A 139 -0.99 -4.50 8.39
CA SER A 139 -1.84 -5.50 9.01
C SER A 139 -2.68 -4.87 10.15
N SER A 140 -3.02 -5.65 11.16
CA SER A 140 -3.80 -5.25 12.32
C SER A 140 -3.55 -6.23 13.48
N LEU A 141 -4.00 -5.88 14.69
CA LEU A 141 -4.19 -6.86 15.76
C LEU A 141 -5.11 -8.00 15.28
N ALA A 142 -6.14 -7.66 14.49
CA ALA A 142 -7.04 -8.63 13.84
C ALA A 142 -6.35 -9.58 12.84
N GLY A 143 -5.08 -9.36 12.49
CA GLY A 143 -4.24 -10.29 11.71
C GLY A 143 -3.40 -11.23 12.58
N ARG A 144 -3.55 -11.16 13.90
CA ARG A 144 -2.88 -12.04 14.88
C ARG A 144 -3.85 -12.68 15.86
N SER A 145 -5.00 -12.04 16.10
CA SER A 145 -6.05 -12.51 17.00
C SER A 145 -7.40 -12.38 16.31
N ALA A 146 -8.22 -13.42 16.35
CA ALA A 146 -9.57 -13.38 15.82
C ALA A 146 -10.45 -12.49 16.69
N ILE A 147 -11.04 -11.46 16.10
CA ILE A 147 -11.89 -10.48 16.79
C ILE A 147 -13.36 -10.84 16.54
N LYS A 148 -14.14 -11.01 17.62
CA LYS A 148 -15.51 -11.56 17.61
C LYS A 148 -16.44 -10.87 16.60
N HIS A 149 -16.41 -9.54 16.52
CA HIS A 149 -17.32 -8.76 15.65
C HIS A 149 -16.63 -8.26 14.36
N GLU A 150 -15.54 -8.92 13.94
CA GLU A 150 -14.74 -8.55 12.76
C GLU A 150 -14.36 -9.77 11.91
N PRO A 151 -15.28 -10.71 11.62
CA PRO A 151 -14.89 -11.98 11.00
C PRO A 151 -14.20 -11.80 9.65
N ILE A 152 -14.75 -10.96 8.77
CA ILE A 152 -14.21 -10.75 7.43
C ILE A 152 -12.95 -9.87 7.47
N TYR A 153 -12.96 -8.82 8.30
CA TYR A 153 -11.77 -7.99 8.48
C TYR A 153 -10.61 -8.79 9.06
N SER A 154 -10.85 -9.59 10.11
CA SER A 154 -9.84 -10.48 10.67
C SER A 154 -9.30 -11.46 9.62
N ALA A 155 -10.18 -12.10 8.83
CA ALA A 155 -9.76 -12.99 7.74
C ALA A 155 -8.84 -12.28 6.74
N SER A 156 -9.20 -11.05 6.33
CA SER A 156 -8.37 -10.25 5.42
C SER A 156 -6.98 -9.93 5.99
N LYS A 157 -6.91 -9.62 7.30
CA LYS A 157 -5.66 -9.25 7.95
C LYS A 157 -4.78 -10.46 8.30
N PHE A 158 -5.36 -11.62 8.60
CA PHE A 158 -4.63 -12.89 8.68
C PHE A 158 -4.05 -13.27 7.33
N ALA A 159 -4.83 -13.15 6.23
CA ALA A 159 -4.36 -13.43 4.89
C ALA A 159 -3.11 -12.61 4.53
N ILE A 160 -3.14 -11.29 4.79
CA ILE A 160 -2.01 -10.39 4.52
C ILE A 160 -0.81 -10.67 5.41
N THR A 161 -1.03 -11.02 6.67
CA THR A 161 0.06 -11.40 7.58
C THR A 161 0.76 -12.67 7.08
N CYS A 162 0.00 -13.69 6.70
CA CYS A 162 0.55 -14.93 6.14
C CYS A 162 1.27 -14.67 4.81
N PHE A 163 0.65 -13.94 3.88
CA PHE A 163 1.23 -13.58 2.59
C PHE A 163 2.58 -12.88 2.75
N THR A 164 2.66 -11.85 3.59
CA THR A 164 3.89 -11.08 3.82
C THR A 164 5.01 -11.94 4.39
N GLN A 165 4.70 -12.80 5.37
CA GLN A 165 5.68 -13.72 5.95
C GLN A 165 6.19 -14.74 4.93
N THR A 166 5.30 -15.28 4.10
CA THR A 166 5.64 -16.27 3.08
C THR A 166 6.48 -15.65 1.97
N THR A 167 6.08 -14.49 1.45
CA THR A 167 6.82 -13.75 0.43
C THR A 167 8.23 -13.41 0.92
N ARG A 168 8.37 -12.92 2.16
CA ARG A 168 9.68 -12.66 2.76
C ARG A 168 10.59 -13.88 2.76
N ARG A 169 10.05 -15.08 3.06
CA ARG A 169 10.85 -16.32 3.03
C ARG A 169 11.28 -16.72 1.63
N GLN A 170 10.50 -16.39 0.60
CA GLN A 170 10.86 -16.64 -0.79
C GLN A 170 12.01 -15.74 -1.24
N VAL A 171 11.90 -14.43 -0.99
CA VAL A 171 12.91 -13.45 -1.46
C VAL A 171 14.21 -13.46 -0.66
N ASN A 172 14.20 -13.87 0.61
CA ASN A 172 15.43 -14.00 1.41
C ASN A 172 16.37 -15.12 0.94
N LYS A 173 16.00 -15.87 -0.10
CA LYS A 173 16.85 -16.90 -0.73
C LYS A 173 17.52 -16.41 -2.01
N LEU A 174 17.19 -15.20 -2.43
CA LEU A 174 17.76 -14.53 -3.60
C LEU A 174 18.83 -13.53 -3.16
#